data_91b0d264e0d37d7b09d1502c161244e0
#
_entry.id   91b0d264e0d37d7b09d1502c161244e0
#
_cell.length_a   1.000
_cell.length_b   1.000
_cell.length_c   1.000
_cell.angle_alpha   90.00
_cell.angle_beta   90.00
_cell.angle_gamma   90.00
#
_symmetry.space_group_name_H-M   'P 1'
#
loop_
_entity.id
_entity.type
_entity.pdbx_description
1 polymer ?
#
loop_
_entity_poly.entity_id
_entity_poly.type
_entity_poly.pdbx_seq_one_letter_code
_entity_poly.pdbx_strand_id
1 'polypeptide(L)'
;MQLELRHLQAVCRIAEAGSLGEAARRLGISQPALSAQLRRIEAVTGGELFARGRHGVEPTALGHFVLARARRVLGEMAALGAEARALAADAPLRLGCILLVLLDGLLARTDQALSGREVTVDLEDSVTALVRMLGAGQYDVIVYGEVNDYEVPLPRGVTARTVVPQEPFCIRMSSGHRLAGRATLDLAELAGEQWMTLVEDDDGGPEALVEACAKAGFTPSLRHRITDRQMRHDLIAAGRAIALCQPTAPPVAGTVMRPLAGTPVTGRIRLAWNRSAVPARQAELLFRAAVAAYLANVDNNDFHRKWWDAHPEARPVLD
;
A
#
# COMPACT_ATOMS: atom_id res chain seq x y z
N MET A 1 -14.38 -34.34 -11.53
CA MET A 1 -14.75 -32.94 -11.12
C MET A 1 -14.05 -31.99 -12.08
N GLN A 2 -14.69 -30.93 -12.52
CA GLN A 2 -14.08 -29.90 -13.36
C GLN A 2 -13.53 -28.79 -12.47
N LEU A 3 -12.38 -28.18 -12.82
CA LEU A 3 -11.86 -27.01 -12.14
C LEU A 3 -12.80 -25.81 -12.38
N GLU A 4 -13.09 -25.07 -11.32
CA GLU A 4 -13.92 -23.87 -11.34
C GLU A 4 -13.12 -22.69 -10.81
N LEU A 5 -13.55 -21.46 -11.09
CA LEU A 5 -12.86 -20.23 -10.64
C LEU A 5 -12.65 -20.17 -9.14
N ARG A 6 -13.66 -20.62 -8.36
CA ARG A 6 -13.53 -20.69 -6.89
C ARG A 6 -12.41 -21.60 -6.41
N HIS A 7 -12.07 -22.64 -7.20
CA HIS A 7 -10.95 -23.53 -6.91
C HIS A 7 -9.61 -22.81 -7.14
N LEU A 8 -9.49 -22.04 -8.22
CA LEU A 8 -8.30 -21.23 -8.51
C LEU A 8 -8.11 -20.13 -7.46
N GLN A 9 -9.20 -19.49 -7.03
CA GLN A 9 -9.18 -18.51 -5.93
C GLN A 9 -8.68 -19.15 -4.63
N ALA A 10 -9.19 -20.33 -4.27
CA ALA A 10 -8.78 -21.03 -3.06
C ALA A 10 -7.28 -21.35 -3.06
N VAL A 11 -6.75 -21.85 -4.18
CA VAL A 11 -5.31 -22.16 -4.33
C VAL A 11 -4.46 -20.88 -4.17
N CYS A 12 -4.85 -19.77 -4.78
CA CYS A 12 -4.15 -18.50 -4.63
C CYS A 12 -4.20 -18.00 -3.19
N ARG A 13 -5.36 -18.08 -2.51
CA ARG A 13 -5.51 -17.64 -1.11
C ARG A 13 -4.69 -18.49 -0.14
N ILE A 14 -4.57 -19.80 -0.37
CA ILE A 14 -3.71 -20.67 0.45
C ILE A 14 -2.24 -20.25 0.31
N ALA A 15 -1.77 -20.00 -0.92
CA ALA A 15 -0.41 -19.56 -1.17
C ALA A 15 -0.10 -18.19 -0.53
N GLU A 16 -1.04 -17.24 -0.60
CA GLU A 16 -0.92 -15.90 -0.02
C GLU A 16 -0.92 -15.91 1.51
N ALA A 17 -1.71 -16.79 2.10
CA ALA A 17 -1.84 -16.88 3.55
C ALA A 17 -0.72 -17.70 4.22
N GLY A 18 0.00 -18.54 3.47
CA GLY A 18 0.99 -19.46 4.01
C GLY A 18 0.42 -20.50 4.99
N SER A 19 -0.87 -20.48 5.28
CA SER A 19 -1.54 -21.45 6.14
C SER A 19 -2.99 -21.70 5.73
N LEU A 20 -3.44 -22.95 5.87
CA LEU A 20 -4.84 -23.33 5.58
C LEU A 20 -5.84 -22.67 6.53
N GLY A 21 -5.48 -22.46 7.80
CA GLY A 21 -6.35 -21.82 8.77
C GLY A 21 -6.60 -20.35 8.43
N GLU A 22 -5.55 -19.62 8.12
CA GLU A 22 -5.63 -18.22 7.73
C GLU A 22 -6.37 -18.04 6.40
N ALA A 23 -6.05 -18.89 5.39
CA ALA A 23 -6.74 -18.88 4.11
C ALA A 23 -8.24 -19.14 4.27
N ALA A 24 -8.64 -20.10 5.11
CA ALA A 24 -10.04 -20.42 5.38
C ALA A 24 -10.77 -19.23 6.01
N ARG A 25 -10.15 -18.57 6.98
CA ARG A 25 -10.68 -17.36 7.62
C ARG A 25 -10.93 -16.26 6.59
N ARG A 26 -9.94 -15.97 5.70
CA ARG A 26 -10.05 -14.97 4.63
C ARG A 26 -11.10 -15.32 3.57
N LEU A 27 -11.40 -16.62 3.40
CA LEU A 27 -12.44 -17.11 2.48
C LEU A 27 -13.81 -17.20 3.13
N GLY A 28 -13.95 -16.95 4.44
CA GLY A 28 -15.20 -17.06 5.18
C GLY A 28 -15.73 -18.51 5.29
N ILE A 29 -14.84 -19.53 5.24
CA ILE A 29 -15.17 -20.95 5.35
C ILE A 29 -14.39 -21.63 6.47
N SER A 30 -14.84 -22.83 6.87
CA SER A 30 -14.09 -23.59 7.85
C SER A 30 -12.80 -24.20 7.27
N GLN A 31 -11.76 -24.34 8.09
CA GLN A 31 -10.51 -24.99 7.66
C GLN A 31 -10.70 -26.44 7.15
N PRO A 32 -11.57 -27.29 7.78
CA PRO A 32 -11.89 -28.60 7.22
C PRO A 32 -12.49 -28.54 5.81
N ALA A 33 -13.38 -27.56 5.56
CA ALA A 33 -13.99 -27.35 4.24
C ALA A 33 -12.92 -26.97 3.18
N LEU A 34 -12.02 -26.02 3.52
CA LEU A 34 -10.91 -25.66 2.63
C LEU A 34 -9.96 -26.83 2.39
N SER A 35 -9.63 -27.61 3.41
CA SER A 35 -8.79 -28.81 3.26
C SER A 35 -9.44 -29.88 2.36
N ALA A 36 -10.76 -30.07 2.47
CA ALA A 36 -11.51 -30.98 1.59
C ALA A 36 -11.54 -30.45 0.15
N GLN A 37 -11.69 -29.13 -0.02
CA GLN A 37 -11.65 -28.48 -1.33
C GLN A 37 -10.25 -28.62 -1.98
N LEU A 38 -9.18 -28.39 -1.22
CA LEU A 38 -7.81 -28.53 -1.70
C LEU A 38 -7.55 -29.97 -2.20
N ARG A 39 -7.87 -30.99 -1.39
CA ARG A 39 -7.72 -32.39 -1.82
C ARG A 39 -8.44 -32.72 -3.13
N ARG A 40 -9.62 -32.12 -3.35
CA ARG A 40 -10.36 -32.30 -4.61
C ARG A 40 -9.64 -31.64 -5.78
N ILE A 41 -9.05 -30.45 -5.58
CA ILE A 41 -8.27 -29.75 -6.58
C ILE A 41 -7.03 -30.58 -6.92
N GLU A 42 -6.30 -31.05 -5.93
CA GLU A 42 -5.11 -31.90 -6.07
C GLU A 42 -5.40 -33.20 -6.81
N ALA A 43 -6.53 -33.83 -6.54
CA ALA A 43 -6.97 -35.01 -7.29
C ALA A 43 -7.23 -34.72 -8.79
N VAL A 44 -7.69 -33.51 -9.14
CA VAL A 44 -7.90 -33.11 -10.54
C VAL A 44 -6.60 -32.68 -11.22
N THR A 45 -5.69 -32.08 -10.47
CA THR A 45 -4.39 -31.62 -10.98
C THR A 45 -3.32 -32.71 -11.01
N GLY A 46 -3.60 -33.85 -10.39
CA GLY A 46 -2.74 -35.04 -10.45
C GLY A 46 -1.63 -35.09 -9.40
N GLY A 47 -1.69 -34.26 -8.35
CA GLY A 47 -0.70 -34.29 -7.28
C GLY A 47 -0.88 -33.17 -6.26
N GLU A 48 -0.10 -33.22 -5.19
CA GLU A 48 -0.10 -32.23 -4.12
C GLU A 48 0.37 -30.87 -4.63
N LEU A 49 -0.41 -29.83 -4.34
CA LEU A 49 -0.08 -28.44 -4.69
C LEU A 49 0.71 -27.74 -3.57
N PHE A 50 0.53 -28.21 -2.34
CA PHE A 50 1.20 -27.63 -1.17
C PHE A 50 1.82 -28.70 -0.31
N ALA A 51 3.06 -28.47 0.11
CA ALA A 51 3.76 -29.27 1.12
C ALA A 51 3.62 -28.59 2.49
N ARG A 52 3.55 -29.39 3.56
CA ARG A 52 3.59 -28.89 4.94
C ARG A 52 5.04 -28.61 5.33
N GLY A 53 5.34 -27.35 5.64
CA GLY A 53 6.63 -26.90 6.16
C GLY A 53 6.59 -26.55 7.65
N ARG A 54 7.73 -26.21 8.23
CA ARG A 54 7.85 -25.79 9.64
C ARG A 54 7.10 -24.48 9.95
N HIS A 55 6.87 -23.67 8.92
CA HIS A 55 6.24 -22.34 9.04
C HIS A 55 4.88 -22.25 8.37
N GLY A 56 4.27 -23.38 8.00
CA GLY A 56 2.95 -23.41 7.36
C GLY A 56 2.89 -24.32 6.14
N VAL A 57 2.29 -23.82 5.05
CA VAL A 57 2.21 -24.54 3.77
C VAL A 57 2.97 -23.78 2.68
N GLU A 58 3.76 -24.51 1.91
CA GLU A 58 4.57 -23.98 0.79
C GLU A 58 4.15 -24.65 -0.51
N PRO A 59 4.11 -23.91 -1.64
CA PRO A 59 3.78 -24.51 -2.93
C PRO A 59 4.83 -25.54 -3.37
N THR A 60 4.39 -26.70 -3.87
CA THR A 60 5.22 -27.66 -4.58
C THR A 60 5.58 -27.14 -5.97
N ALA A 61 6.43 -27.86 -6.73
CA ALA A 61 6.69 -27.55 -8.14
C ALA A 61 5.39 -27.53 -8.97
N LEU A 62 4.49 -28.50 -8.75
CA LEU A 62 3.15 -28.52 -9.35
C LEU A 62 2.30 -27.35 -8.86
N GLY A 63 2.39 -27.02 -7.55
CA GLY A 63 1.73 -25.87 -6.94
C GLY A 63 2.15 -24.57 -7.60
N HIS A 64 3.42 -24.30 -7.79
CA HIS A 64 3.92 -23.13 -8.52
C HIS A 64 3.38 -23.03 -9.94
N PHE A 65 3.37 -24.16 -10.66
CA PHE A 65 2.80 -24.21 -12.02
C PHE A 65 1.30 -23.88 -12.02
N VAL A 66 0.51 -24.50 -11.12
CA VAL A 66 -0.94 -24.27 -11.02
C VAL A 66 -1.22 -22.83 -10.57
N LEU A 67 -0.48 -22.29 -9.61
CA LEU A 67 -0.61 -20.90 -9.16
C LEU A 67 -0.36 -19.90 -10.29
N ALA A 68 0.68 -20.10 -11.10
CA ALA A 68 0.96 -19.22 -12.23
C ALA A 68 -0.21 -19.22 -13.26
N ARG A 69 -0.80 -20.37 -13.51
CA ARG A 69 -1.95 -20.50 -14.41
C ARG A 69 -3.25 -19.96 -13.79
N ALA A 70 -3.48 -20.24 -12.51
CA ALA A 70 -4.63 -19.74 -11.76
C ALA A 70 -4.66 -18.20 -11.77
N ARG A 71 -3.54 -17.57 -11.42
CA ARG A 71 -3.41 -16.10 -11.45
C ARG A 71 -3.70 -15.50 -12.82
N ARG A 72 -3.25 -16.18 -13.88
CA ARG A 72 -3.52 -15.73 -15.24
C ARG A 72 -5.01 -15.81 -15.59
N VAL A 73 -5.68 -16.92 -15.30
CA VAL A 73 -7.13 -17.10 -15.57
C VAL A 73 -7.95 -16.09 -14.75
N LEU A 74 -7.63 -15.91 -13.48
CA LEU A 74 -8.30 -14.94 -12.64
C LEU A 74 -8.08 -13.51 -13.13
N GLY A 75 -6.89 -13.18 -13.63
CA GLY A 75 -6.57 -11.89 -14.25
C GLY A 75 -7.38 -11.65 -15.53
N GLU A 76 -7.52 -12.64 -16.42
CA GLU A 76 -8.35 -12.51 -17.64
C GLU A 76 -9.84 -12.31 -17.29
N MET A 77 -10.34 -13.02 -16.28
CA MET A 77 -11.72 -12.82 -15.80
C MET A 77 -11.93 -11.41 -15.22
N ALA A 78 -10.94 -10.91 -14.51
CA ALA A 78 -10.96 -9.56 -13.98
C ALA A 78 -10.93 -8.51 -15.10
N ALA A 79 -10.07 -8.72 -16.12
CA ALA A 79 -9.98 -7.86 -17.28
C ALA A 79 -11.32 -7.82 -18.04
N LEU A 80 -11.95 -8.98 -18.30
CA LEU A 80 -13.28 -9.05 -18.91
C LEU A 80 -14.30 -8.22 -18.14
N GLY A 81 -14.33 -8.38 -16.82
CA GLY A 81 -15.24 -7.60 -15.96
C GLY A 81 -14.96 -6.10 -15.99
N ALA A 82 -13.68 -5.70 -16.04
CA ALA A 82 -13.26 -4.29 -16.13
C ALA A 82 -13.63 -3.70 -17.52
N GLU A 83 -13.36 -4.42 -18.58
CA GLU A 83 -13.71 -4.01 -19.97
C GLU A 83 -15.22 -3.87 -20.16
N ALA A 84 -16.00 -4.84 -19.66
CA ALA A 84 -17.45 -4.79 -19.72
C ALA A 84 -18.01 -3.58 -18.98
N ARG A 85 -17.44 -3.23 -17.80
CA ARG A 85 -17.82 -2.02 -17.07
C ARG A 85 -17.38 -0.74 -17.77
N ALA A 86 -16.19 -0.73 -18.38
CA ALA A 86 -15.72 0.44 -19.14
C ALA A 86 -16.61 0.77 -20.34
N LEU A 87 -17.32 -0.22 -20.88
CA LEU A 87 -18.32 -0.06 -21.93
C LEU A 87 -19.69 0.41 -21.39
N ALA A 88 -19.95 0.26 -20.09
CA ALA A 88 -21.17 0.76 -19.45
C ALA A 88 -20.96 2.25 -19.13
N ALA A 89 -21.73 3.12 -19.80
CA ALA A 89 -21.55 4.57 -19.75
C ALA A 89 -21.62 5.18 -18.34
N ASP A 90 -22.30 4.52 -17.39
CA ASP A 90 -22.60 5.03 -16.05
C ASP A 90 -21.88 4.24 -14.93
N ALA A 91 -20.93 3.36 -15.24
CA ALA A 91 -20.23 2.60 -14.19
C ALA A 91 -19.31 3.51 -13.37
N PRO A 92 -19.39 3.48 -12.01
CA PRO A 92 -18.52 4.29 -11.17
C PRO A 92 -17.05 3.91 -11.37
N LEU A 93 -16.16 4.89 -11.24
CA LEU A 93 -14.71 4.67 -11.16
C LEU A 93 -14.36 4.20 -9.74
N ARG A 94 -13.76 3.02 -9.61
CA ARG A 94 -13.39 2.44 -8.30
C ARG A 94 -11.94 2.75 -8.01
N LEU A 95 -11.73 3.64 -7.03
CA LEU A 95 -10.43 4.06 -6.55
C LEU A 95 -10.08 3.32 -5.27
N GLY A 96 -9.00 2.54 -5.27
CA GLY A 96 -8.39 2.02 -4.06
C GLY A 96 -7.25 2.92 -3.60
N CYS A 97 -7.07 3.09 -2.32
CA CYS A 97 -6.01 3.95 -1.80
C CYS A 97 -5.51 3.44 -0.45
N ILE A 98 -4.19 3.53 -0.20
CA ILE A 98 -3.70 3.58 1.18
C ILE A 98 -4.02 4.98 1.73
N LEU A 99 -3.98 5.11 3.04
CA LEU A 99 -4.31 6.38 3.68
C LEU A 99 -3.26 7.45 3.41
N LEU A 100 -3.48 8.26 2.40
CA LEU A 100 -2.64 9.38 1.97
C LEU A 100 -3.35 10.72 2.19
N VAL A 101 -2.57 11.74 2.54
CA VAL A 101 -3.10 13.10 2.78
C VAL A 101 -3.69 13.74 1.52
N LEU A 102 -3.22 13.34 0.36
CA LEU A 102 -3.71 13.87 -0.92
C LEU A 102 -5.12 13.40 -1.30
N LEU A 103 -5.72 12.42 -0.57
CA LEU A 103 -6.95 11.74 -1.00
C LEU A 103 -8.14 12.70 -1.16
N ASP A 104 -8.39 13.56 -0.16
CA ASP A 104 -9.49 14.54 -0.22
C ASP A 104 -9.35 15.47 -1.43
N GLY A 105 -8.17 16.06 -1.60
CA GLY A 105 -7.85 16.90 -2.75
C GLY A 105 -7.90 16.17 -4.09
N LEU A 106 -7.56 14.87 -4.11
CA LEU A 106 -7.67 14.01 -5.29
C LEU A 106 -9.12 13.81 -5.69
N LEU A 107 -9.99 13.46 -4.74
CA LEU A 107 -11.43 13.24 -4.99
C LEU A 107 -12.09 14.49 -5.56
N ALA A 108 -11.93 15.64 -4.88
CA ALA A 108 -12.51 16.90 -5.36
C ALA A 108 -12.08 17.26 -6.78
N ARG A 109 -10.83 16.99 -7.16
CA ARG A 109 -10.32 17.25 -8.52
C ARG A 109 -10.76 16.21 -9.54
N THR A 110 -10.91 14.96 -9.10
CA THR A 110 -11.39 13.88 -9.96
C THR A 110 -12.86 14.10 -10.34
N ASP A 111 -13.70 14.50 -9.39
CA ASP A 111 -15.11 14.85 -9.64
C ASP A 111 -15.24 15.98 -10.69
N GLN A 112 -14.32 16.97 -10.61
CA GLN A 112 -14.28 18.05 -11.60
C GLN A 112 -13.78 17.59 -12.98
N ALA A 113 -12.75 16.73 -13.01
CA ALA A 113 -12.08 16.30 -14.24
C ALA A 113 -12.87 15.24 -15.01
N LEU A 114 -13.60 14.39 -14.31
CA LEU A 114 -14.40 13.29 -14.87
C LEU A 114 -15.90 13.62 -14.82
N SER A 115 -16.27 14.86 -15.09
CA SER A 115 -17.64 15.39 -14.98
C SER A 115 -18.70 14.37 -15.43
N GLY A 116 -19.53 13.93 -14.47
CA GLY A 116 -20.63 12.99 -14.68
C GLY A 116 -20.30 11.51 -14.39
N ARG A 117 -19.06 11.14 -14.07
CA ARG A 117 -18.72 9.79 -13.63
C ARG A 117 -18.58 9.75 -12.10
N GLU A 118 -19.39 8.94 -11.44
CA GLU A 118 -19.28 8.68 -10.01
C GLU A 118 -17.93 8.05 -9.67
N VAL A 119 -17.32 8.44 -8.54
CA VAL A 119 -16.09 7.87 -8.03
C VAL A 119 -16.36 7.24 -6.67
N THR A 120 -16.08 5.97 -6.52
CA THR A 120 -16.10 5.27 -5.23
C THR A 120 -14.69 5.08 -4.71
N VAL A 121 -14.49 5.17 -3.40
CA VAL A 121 -13.18 5.03 -2.76
C VAL A 121 -13.21 4.02 -1.64
N ASP A 122 -12.26 3.11 -1.66
CA ASP A 122 -11.98 2.19 -0.55
C ASP A 122 -10.55 2.41 -0.04
N LEU A 123 -10.38 2.32 1.29
CA LEU A 123 -9.07 2.39 1.94
C LEU A 123 -8.58 0.99 2.28
N GLU A 124 -7.32 0.74 1.98
CA GLU A 124 -6.61 -0.50 2.29
C GLU A 124 -5.38 -0.19 3.14
N ASP A 125 -5.00 -1.11 4.00
CA ASP A 125 -3.82 -0.96 4.86
C ASP A 125 -2.55 -1.58 4.22
N SER A 126 -2.72 -2.49 3.25
CA SER A 126 -1.64 -3.22 2.58
C SER A 126 -1.50 -2.80 1.12
N VAL A 127 -0.32 -2.32 0.73
CA VAL A 127 0.02 -1.96 -0.65
C VAL A 127 0.01 -3.18 -1.57
N THR A 128 0.52 -4.31 -1.09
CA THR A 128 0.50 -5.58 -1.83
C THR A 128 -0.94 -6.06 -2.10
N ALA A 129 -1.82 -5.94 -1.09
CA ALA A 129 -3.24 -6.27 -1.25
C ALA A 129 -3.91 -5.33 -2.27
N LEU A 130 -3.64 -4.03 -2.19
CA LEU A 130 -4.17 -3.01 -3.07
C LEU A 130 -3.80 -3.27 -4.55
N VAL A 131 -2.51 -3.53 -4.82
CA VAL A 131 -2.00 -3.85 -6.16
C VAL A 131 -2.61 -5.16 -6.68
N ARG A 132 -2.76 -6.17 -5.83
CA ARG A 132 -3.41 -7.42 -6.18
C ARG A 132 -4.89 -7.21 -6.54
N MET A 133 -5.62 -6.41 -5.76
CA MET A 133 -7.04 -6.09 -6.01
C MET A 133 -7.22 -5.31 -7.32
N LEU A 134 -6.28 -4.40 -7.66
CA LEU A 134 -6.24 -3.75 -8.97
C LEU A 134 -6.08 -4.77 -10.09
N GLY A 135 -5.12 -5.70 -9.95
CA GLY A 135 -4.91 -6.79 -10.92
C GLY A 135 -6.09 -7.74 -11.03
N ALA A 136 -6.86 -7.91 -9.94
CA ALA A 136 -8.10 -8.68 -9.90
C ALA A 136 -9.33 -7.89 -10.39
N GLY A 137 -9.16 -6.65 -10.86
CA GLY A 137 -10.24 -5.80 -11.36
C GLY A 137 -11.26 -5.39 -10.29
N GLN A 138 -10.91 -5.42 -9.00
CA GLN A 138 -11.74 -4.90 -7.92
C GLN A 138 -11.66 -3.37 -7.86
N TYR A 139 -10.50 -2.81 -8.22
CA TYR A 139 -10.29 -1.38 -8.46
C TYR A 139 -9.96 -1.13 -9.93
N ASP A 140 -10.24 0.07 -10.40
CA ASP A 140 -9.88 0.55 -11.72
C ASP A 140 -8.57 1.35 -11.68
N VAL A 141 -8.40 2.08 -10.57
CA VAL A 141 -7.24 2.92 -10.24
C VAL A 141 -6.86 2.73 -8.78
N ILE A 142 -5.58 2.83 -8.47
CA ILE A 142 -5.10 2.88 -7.09
C ILE A 142 -4.07 3.99 -6.91
N VAL A 143 -3.98 4.53 -5.67
CA VAL A 143 -2.91 5.43 -5.25
C VAL A 143 -2.25 4.86 -4.01
N TYR A 144 -0.92 4.71 -4.05
CA TYR A 144 -0.17 4.07 -2.99
C TYR A 144 1.23 4.68 -2.82
N GLY A 145 1.86 4.41 -1.68
CA GLY A 145 3.24 4.78 -1.38
C GLY A 145 4.17 3.57 -1.49
N GLU A 146 5.43 3.86 -1.75
CA GLU A 146 6.57 2.94 -1.64
C GLU A 146 7.67 3.66 -0.89
N VAL A 147 8.47 2.95 -0.10
CA VAL A 147 9.51 3.56 0.73
C VAL A 147 10.90 3.12 0.26
N ASN A 148 11.81 4.09 0.13
CA ASN A 148 13.14 3.93 -0.43
C ASN A 148 13.09 3.21 -1.80
N ASP A 149 13.93 2.19 -1.97
CA ASP A 149 14.03 1.42 -3.22
C ASP A 149 13.00 0.27 -3.32
N TYR A 150 12.07 0.17 -2.37
CA TYR A 150 11.05 -0.86 -2.45
C TYR A 150 10.11 -0.61 -3.63
N GLU A 151 9.84 -1.66 -4.42
CA GLU A 151 8.90 -1.61 -5.54
C GLU A 151 7.94 -2.80 -5.47
N VAL A 152 6.64 -2.51 -5.44
CA VAL A 152 5.62 -3.55 -5.52
C VAL A 152 5.50 -4.04 -6.97
N PRO A 153 5.66 -5.36 -7.21
CA PRO A 153 5.50 -5.91 -8.56
C PRO A 153 4.10 -5.70 -9.12
N LEU A 154 4.01 -5.07 -10.29
CA LEU A 154 2.72 -4.79 -10.93
C LEU A 154 2.22 -6.01 -11.73
N PRO A 155 0.92 -6.33 -11.65
CA PRO A 155 0.28 -7.36 -12.47
C PRO A 155 0.30 -6.98 -13.96
N ARG A 156 0.14 -8.00 -14.83
CA ARG A 156 -0.03 -7.76 -16.28
C ARG A 156 -1.28 -6.90 -16.52
N GLY A 157 -1.19 -6.00 -17.49
CA GLY A 157 -2.30 -5.09 -17.84
C GLY A 157 -2.42 -3.85 -16.94
N VAL A 158 -1.66 -3.79 -15.85
CA VAL A 158 -1.55 -2.61 -15.00
C VAL A 158 -0.40 -1.72 -15.47
N THR A 159 -0.60 -0.42 -15.39
CA THR A 159 0.42 0.61 -15.63
C THR A 159 0.47 1.52 -14.42
N ALA A 160 1.64 2.02 -14.05
CA ALA A 160 1.80 3.00 -13.00
C ALA A 160 2.63 4.21 -13.47
N ARG A 161 2.32 5.38 -12.89
CA ARG A 161 3.13 6.60 -12.98
C ARG A 161 3.48 7.09 -11.58
N THR A 162 4.63 7.73 -11.48
CA THR A 162 5.09 8.32 -10.23
C THR A 162 4.49 9.71 -10.08
N VAL A 163 3.63 9.88 -9.08
CA VAL A 163 2.98 11.16 -8.74
C VAL A 163 3.97 12.04 -7.99
N VAL A 164 4.69 11.47 -7.03
CA VAL A 164 5.75 12.13 -6.27
C VAL A 164 6.99 11.24 -6.31
N PRO A 165 8.06 11.66 -6.98
CA PRO A 165 9.28 10.86 -7.08
C PRO A 165 9.96 10.63 -5.74
N GLN A 166 9.93 11.63 -4.87
CA GLN A 166 10.57 11.55 -3.56
C GLN A 166 9.92 12.53 -2.58
N GLU A 167 9.68 12.08 -1.34
CA GLU A 167 9.35 12.94 -0.20
C GLU A 167 10.12 12.45 1.05
N PRO A 168 10.61 13.36 1.91
CA PRO A 168 11.35 12.97 3.11
C PRO A 168 10.39 12.52 4.19
N PHE A 169 10.65 11.40 4.85
CA PHE A 169 9.91 11.05 6.05
C PHE A 169 10.35 11.91 7.25
N CYS A 170 9.38 12.23 8.10
CA CYS A 170 9.55 12.92 9.37
C CYS A 170 9.31 11.96 10.53
N ILE A 171 9.73 12.39 11.72
CA ILE A 171 9.38 11.72 12.98
C ILE A 171 8.22 12.47 13.64
N ARG A 172 7.13 11.75 13.91
CA ARG A 172 6.07 12.22 14.78
C ARG A 172 6.34 11.75 16.20
N MET A 173 6.31 12.70 17.14
CA MET A 173 6.54 12.45 18.56
C MET A 173 5.63 13.33 19.42
N SER A 174 5.55 13.05 20.73
CA SER A 174 4.84 13.90 21.68
C SER A 174 5.41 15.32 21.68
N SER A 175 4.56 16.32 21.85
CA SER A 175 5.00 17.72 22.02
C SER A 175 5.85 17.93 23.30
N GLY A 176 5.72 17.04 24.29
CA GLY A 176 6.54 16.99 25.49
C GLY A 176 7.84 16.18 25.37
N HIS A 177 8.13 15.62 24.19
CA HIS A 177 9.34 14.82 24.00
C HIS A 177 10.62 15.67 24.13
N ARG A 178 11.70 15.09 24.72
CA ARG A 178 12.99 15.77 24.94
C ARG A 178 13.58 16.45 23.70
N LEU A 179 13.28 15.91 22.51
CA LEU A 179 13.74 16.42 21.21
C LEU A 179 12.70 17.28 20.48
N ALA A 180 11.52 17.48 21.06
CA ALA A 180 10.42 18.22 20.40
C ALA A 180 10.79 19.66 19.99
N GLY A 181 11.72 20.29 20.69
CA GLY A 181 12.21 21.63 20.39
C GLY A 181 13.30 21.72 19.30
N ARG A 182 13.81 20.59 18.82
CA ARG A 182 14.83 20.56 17.75
C ARG A 182 14.22 20.95 16.42
N ALA A 183 14.97 21.67 15.60
CA ALA A 183 14.56 21.99 14.22
C ALA A 183 14.68 20.76 13.30
N THR A 184 15.71 19.94 13.51
CA THR A 184 16.04 18.72 12.77
C THR A 184 16.59 17.71 13.76
N LEU A 185 16.37 16.41 13.50
CA LEU A 185 16.84 15.31 14.34
C LEU A 185 17.94 14.54 13.64
N ASP A 186 18.98 14.18 14.40
CA ASP A 186 19.84 13.07 14.00
C ASP A 186 19.16 11.76 14.38
N LEU A 187 19.11 10.80 13.47
CA LEU A 187 18.47 9.50 13.72
C LEU A 187 19.11 8.76 14.91
N ALA A 188 20.42 8.92 15.12
CA ALA A 188 21.12 8.33 16.27
C ALA A 188 20.61 8.84 17.62
N GLU A 189 20.07 10.07 17.72
CA GLU A 189 19.47 10.60 18.94
C GLU A 189 18.20 9.84 19.38
N LEU A 190 17.63 9.01 18.49
CA LEU A 190 16.40 8.23 18.70
C LEU A 190 16.67 6.77 19.08
N ALA A 191 17.93 6.38 19.35
CA ALA A 191 18.33 5.00 19.62
C ALA A 191 17.59 4.35 20.82
N GLY A 192 17.17 5.14 21.82
CA GLY A 192 16.45 4.63 23.00
C GLY A 192 14.94 4.68 22.90
N GLU A 193 14.38 5.16 21.79
CA GLU A 193 12.95 5.40 21.68
C GLU A 193 12.17 4.11 21.31
N GLN A 194 10.91 4.08 21.72
CA GLN A 194 9.96 3.06 21.29
C GLN A 194 9.33 3.48 19.96
N TRP A 195 9.39 2.60 18.98
CA TRP A 195 8.85 2.86 17.66
C TRP A 195 7.51 2.16 17.45
N MET A 196 6.68 2.79 16.63
CA MET A 196 5.39 2.27 16.21
C MET A 196 5.33 2.17 14.68
N THR A 197 4.78 1.04 14.19
CA THR A 197 4.49 0.81 12.77
C THR A 197 3.03 0.40 12.59
N LEU A 198 2.57 0.30 11.34
CA LEU A 198 1.30 -0.34 11.00
C LEU A 198 1.40 -1.87 11.13
N VAL A 199 0.26 -2.54 11.24
CA VAL A 199 0.22 -4.02 11.34
C VAL A 199 0.54 -4.66 9.99
N GLU A 200 0.01 -4.11 8.93
CA GLU A 200 0.17 -4.60 7.54
C GLU A 200 1.01 -3.65 6.69
N ASP A 201 2.05 -3.07 7.29
CA ASP A 201 2.97 -2.13 6.63
C ASP A 201 3.90 -2.94 5.70
N ASP A 202 3.55 -2.99 4.43
CA ASP A 202 4.22 -3.77 3.40
C ASP A 202 4.63 -2.91 2.19
N ASP A 203 4.85 -1.62 2.44
CA ASP A 203 5.32 -0.61 1.49
C ASP A 203 6.85 -0.44 1.47
N GLY A 204 7.56 -1.23 2.27
CA GLY A 204 9.01 -1.14 2.50
C GLY A 204 9.41 -0.25 3.69
N GLY A 205 8.45 0.39 4.37
CA GLY A 205 8.69 1.30 5.49
C GLY A 205 9.40 0.68 6.69
N PRO A 206 8.95 -0.46 7.21
CA PRO A 206 9.61 -1.14 8.32
C PRO A 206 11.06 -1.53 8.02
N GLU A 207 11.33 -2.05 6.84
CA GLU A 207 12.66 -2.45 6.38
C GLU A 207 13.58 -1.22 6.23
N ALA A 208 13.07 -0.16 5.61
CA ALA A 208 13.80 1.09 5.44
C ALA A 208 14.14 1.74 6.79
N LEU A 209 13.22 1.71 7.76
CA LEU A 209 13.47 2.17 9.13
C LEU A 209 14.59 1.36 9.80
N VAL A 210 14.51 0.03 9.75
CA VAL A 210 15.52 -0.85 10.35
C VAL A 210 16.89 -0.62 9.72
N GLU A 211 16.96 -0.49 8.40
CA GLU A 211 18.20 -0.23 7.68
C GLU A 211 18.78 1.15 8.04
N ALA A 212 17.96 2.20 8.07
CA ALA A 212 18.39 3.54 8.44
C ALA A 212 18.91 3.58 9.88
N CYS A 213 18.22 2.94 10.81
CA CYS A 213 18.65 2.84 12.20
C CYS A 213 19.97 2.05 12.33
N ALA A 214 20.15 0.96 11.58
CA ALA A 214 21.37 0.19 11.57
C ALA A 214 22.58 1.03 11.08
N LYS A 215 22.38 1.86 10.03
CA LYS A 215 23.37 2.83 9.55
C LYS A 215 23.69 3.91 10.61
N ALA A 216 22.72 4.26 11.44
CA ALA A 216 22.88 5.18 12.57
C ALA A 216 23.43 4.51 13.84
N GLY A 217 23.75 3.20 13.81
CA GLY A 217 24.42 2.47 14.87
C GLY A 217 23.51 1.84 15.93
N PHE A 218 22.21 1.67 15.65
CA PHE A 218 21.27 1.04 16.59
C PHE A 218 20.18 0.20 15.89
N THR A 219 19.47 -0.61 16.69
CA THR A 219 18.30 -1.36 16.23
C THR A 219 17.04 -0.75 16.83
N PRO A 220 16.01 -0.39 16.04
CA PRO A 220 14.79 0.22 16.57
C PRO A 220 13.96 -0.77 17.38
N SER A 221 13.37 -0.31 18.49
CA SER A 221 12.48 -1.12 19.31
C SER A 221 11.04 -1.03 18.79
N LEU A 222 10.65 -1.95 17.90
CA LEU A 222 9.32 -2.02 17.26
C LEU A 222 8.33 -2.77 18.16
N ARG A 223 7.81 -2.13 19.21
CA ARG A 223 6.93 -2.78 20.19
C ARG A 223 5.44 -2.67 19.86
N HIS A 224 5.06 -1.64 19.11
CA HIS A 224 3.65 -1.35 18.86
C HIS A 224 3.36 -1.45 17.37
N ARG A 225 2.43 -2.33 17.03
CA ARG A 225 1.88 -2.49 15.69
C ARG A 225 0.39 -2.24 15.75
N ILE A 226 -0.07 -1.09 15.30
CA ILE A 226 -1.44 -0.61 15.52
C ILE A 226 -1.98 -0.04 14.21
N THR A 227 -3.09 -0.61 13.74
CA THR A 227 -3.78 -0.16 12.53
C THR A 227 -4.68 1.04 12.83
N ASP A 228 -5.35 1.07 13.99
CA ASP A 228 -6.24 2.17 14.35
C ASP A 228 -5.48 3.51 14.47
N ARG A 229 -5.85 4.44 13.61
CA ARG A 229 -5.17 5.74 13.49
C ARG A 229 -5.30 6.58 14.76
N GLN A 230 -6.49 6.64 15.36
CA GLN A 230 -6.71 7.49 16.54
C GLN A 230 -5.89 6.95 17.71
N MET A 231 -5.91 5.65 17.94
CA MET A 231 -5.10 5.03 18.98
C MET A 231 -3.59 5.26 18.76
N ARG A 232 -3.12 5.23 17.52
CA ARG A 232 -1.71 5.58 17.21
C ARG A 232 -1.39 6.99 17.61
N HIS A 233 -2.25 7.96 17.27
CA HIS A 233 -2.06 9.37 17.63
C HIS A 233 -2.08 9.57 19.15
N ASP A 234 -2.99 8.92 19.85
CA ASP A 234 -3.12 9.02 21.31
C ASP A 234 -1.88 8.46 22.01
N LEU A 235 -1.34 7.33 21.58
CA LEU A 235 -0.12 6.74 22.13
C LEU A 235 1.12 7.61 21.86
N ILE A 236 1.23 8.21 20.67
CA ILE A 236 2.31 9.14 20.36
C ILE A 236 2.18 10.41 21.21
N ALA A 237 0.99 10.99 21.31
CA ALA A 237 0.74 12.19 22.14
C ALA A 237 1.04 11.93 23.63
N ALA A 238 0.74 10.72 24.12
CA ALA A 238 1.08 10.28 25.48
C ALA A 238 2.58 9.95 25.68
N GLY A 239 3.43 10.12 24.66
CA GLY A 239 4.87 9.83 24.74
C GLY A 239 5.23 8.35 24.86
N ARG A 240 4.34 7.44 24.44
CA ARG A 240 4.55 6.00 24.50
C ARG A 240 5.37 5.45 23.35
N ALA A 241 5.36 6.16 22.20
CA ALA A 241 6.12 5.78 21.01
C ALA A 241 6.36 6.99 20.11
N ILE A 242 7.27 6.82 19.16
CA ILE A 242 7.46 7.69 18.00
C ILE A 242 7.15 6.90 16.72
N ALA A 243 6.90 7.60 15.61
CA ALA A 243 6.64 6.95 14.33
C ALA A 243 7.18 7.76 13.16
N LEU A 244 7.54 7.06 12.07
CA LEU A 244 7.69 7.68 10.76
C LEU A 244 6.34 8.26 10.31
N CYS A 245 6.38 9.41 9.68
CA CYS A 245 5.20 10.02 9.05
C CYS A 245 5.61 10.82 7.82
N GLN A 246 4.68 10.90 6.87
CA GLN A 246 4.84 11.77 5.69
C GLN A 246 4.90 13.25 6.12
N PRO A 247 5.68 14.09 5.43
CA PRO A 247 5.80 15.50 5.77
C PRO A 247 4.51 16.28 5.55
N THR A 248 3.65 15.78 4.66
CA THR A 248 2.31 16.34 4.36
C THR A 248 1.25 15.92 5.39
N ALA A 249 1.57 15.02 6.32
CA ALA A 249 0.60 14.52 7.31
C ALA A 249 0.03 15.67 8.17
N PRO A 250 -1.28 15.69 8.43
CA PRO A 250 -1.91 16.79 9.15
C PRO A 250 -1.36 16.92 10.58
N PRO A 251 -1.40 18.13 11.16
CA PRO A 251 -1.06 18.31 12.56
C PRO A 251 -2.02 17.51 13.46
N VAL A 252 -1.48 16.95 14.54
CA VAL A 252 -2.24 16.19 15.53
C VAL A 252 -1.97 16.80 16.91
N ALA A 253 -3.04 17.06 17.64
CA ALA A 253 -2.95 17.65 18.97
C ALA A 253 -2.04 16.83 19.90
N GLY A 254 -1.21 17.51 20.70
CA GLY A 254 -0.25 16.86 21.60
C GLY A 254 0.98 16.26 20.92
N THR A 255 1.13 16.40 19.60
CA THR A 255 2.29 15.89 18.86
C THR A 255 3.01 16.98 18.06
N VAL A 256 4.25 16.70 17.69
CA VAL A 256 5.04 17.50 16.75
C VAL A 256 5.66 16.59 15.69
N MET A 257 5.91 17.14 14.50
CA MET A 257 6.71 16.50 13.47
C MET A 257 8.08 17.17 13.38
N ARG A 258 9.12 16.34 13.21
CA ARG A 258 10.50 16.84 13.01
C ARG A 258 11.17 16.07 11.87
N PRO A 259 11.84 16.79 10.96
CA PRO A 259 12.60 16.18 9.89
C PRO A 259 13.83 15.44 10.41
N LEU A 260 14.25 14.44 9.67
CA LEU A 260 15.52 13.75 9.88
C LEU A 260 16.64 14.39 9.06
N ALA A 261 17.79 14.58 9.65
CA ALA A 261 19.00 15.03 8.96
C ALA A 261 19.40 14.01 7.89
N GLY A 262 19.78 14.49 6.72
CA GLY A 262 20.22 13.64 5.62
C GLY A 262 19.13 12.80 4.94
N THR A 263 17.86 12.98 5.32
CA THR A 263 16.70 12.26 4.73
C THR A 263 16.93 10.74 4.55
N PRO A 264 17.23 9.99 5.63
CA PRO A 264 17.62 8.58 5.55
C PRO A 264 16.48 7.65 5.11
N VAL A 265 15.24 8.12 5.20
CA VAL A 265 14.04 7.42 4.73
C VAL A 265 13.23 8.36 3.86
N THR A 266 12.92 7.90 2.66
CA THR A 266 12.15 8.67 1.66
C THR A 266 10.97 7.86 1.17
N GLY A 267 9.88 8.54 0.84
CA GLY A 267 8.69 7.94 0.23
C GLY A 267 8.57 8.32 -1.23
N ARG A 268 7.85 7.51 -1.98
CA ARG A 268 7.45 7.74 -3.35
C ARG A 268 5.95 7.47 -3.46
N ILE A 269 5.20 8.34 -4.13
CA ILE A 269 3.76 8.15 -4.34
C ILE A 269 3.52 7.76 -5.79
N ARG A 270 2.75 6.70 -5.99
CA ARG A 270 2.40 6.13 -7.28
C ARG A 270 0.90 6.15 -7.51
N LEU A 271 0.50 6.37 -8.76
CA LEU A 271 -0.84 6.12 -9.27
C LEU A 271 -0.74 4.98 -10.28
N ALA A 272 -1.50 3.90 -10.05
CA ALA A 272 -1.57 2.78 -10.99
C ALA A 272 -3.02 2.52 -11.42
N TRP A 273 -3.19 2.02 -12.64
CA TRP A 273 -4.51 1.73 -13.20
C TRP A 273 -4.50 0.49 -14.10
N ASN A 274 -5.66 -0.12 -14.20
CA ASN A 274 -5.90 -1.18 -15.17
C ASN A 274 -6.16 -0.55 -16.55
N ARG A 275 -5.31 -0.86 -17.54
CA ARG A 275 -5.40 -0.29 -18.90
C ARG A 275 -6.70 -0.61 -19.62
N SER A 276 -7.35 -1.73 -19.30
CA SER A 276 -8.63 -2.10 -19.89
C SER A 276 -9.83 -1.36 -19.24
N ALA A 277 -9.68 -0.85 -18.01
CA ALA A 277 -10.74 -0.12 -17.30
C ALA A 277 -10.63 1.41 -17.43
N VAL A 278 -9.39 1.93 -17.58
CA VAL A 278 -9.11 3.37 -17.59
C VAL A 278 -8.39 3.74 -18.89
N PRO A 279 -9.07 4.42 -19.82
CA PRO A 279 -8.46 4.93 -21.04
C PRO A 279 -7.32 5.94 -20.75
N ALA A 280 -6.34 6.03 -21.64
CA ALA A 280 -5.15 6.86 -21.46
C ALA A 280 -5.49 8.33 -21.12
N ARG A 281 -6.52 8.91 -21.76
CA ARG A 281 -6.96 10.28 -21.45
C ARG A 281 -7.48 10.44 -20.03
N GLN A 282 -8.23 9.46 -19.52
CA GLN A 282 -8.71 9.50 -18.13
C GLN A 282 -7.55 9.28 -17.15
N ALA A 283 -6.63 8.36 -17.46
CA ALA A 283 -5.43 8.14 -16.63
C ALA A 283 -4.58 9.41 -16.51
N GLU A 284 -4.44 10.19 -17.59
CA GLU A 284 -3.75 11.48 -17.56
C GLU A 284 -4.47 12.50 -16.67
N LEU A 285 -5.80 12.59 -16.76
CA LEU A 285 -6.59 13.49 -15.89
C LEU A 285 -6.43 13.12 -14.41
N LEU A 286 -6.51 11.83 -14.08
CA LEU A 286 -6.33 11.32 -12.72
C LEU A 286 -4.92 11.58 -12.20
N PHE A 287 -3.91 11.38 -13.04
CA PHE A 287 -2.53 11.67 -12.69
C PHE A 287 -2.32 13.15 -12.36
N ARG A 288 -2.81 14.06 -13.23
CA ARG A 288 -2.75 15.51 -12.99
C ARG A 288 -3.52 15.92 -11.73
N ALA A 289 -4.69 15.30 -11.49
CA ALA A 289 -5.46 15.52 -10.28
C ALA A 289 -4.67 15.09 -9.01
N ALA A 290 -4.00 13.95 -9.05
CA ALA A 290 -3.18 13.46 -7.95
C ALA A 290 -1.96 14.36 -7.68
N VAL A 291 -1.26 14.80 -8.73
CA VAL A 291 -0.15 15.75 -8.61
C VAL A 291 -0.63 17.07 -8.01
N ALA A 292 -1.73 17.64 -8.52
CA ALA A 292 -2.26 18.90 -8.01
C ALA A 292 -2.78 18.78 -6.56
N ALA A 293 -3.34 17.62 -6.19
CA ALA A 293 -3.75 17.34 -4.82
C ALA A 293 -2.56 17.27 -3.86
N TYR A 294 -1.44 16.66 -4.28
CA TYR A 294 -0.22 16.62 -3.48
C TYR A 294 0.38 18.02 -3.32
N LEU A 295 0.54 18.76 -4.41
CA LEU A 295 1.13 20.10 -4.40
C LEU A 295 0.37 21.05 -3.48
N ALA A 296 -0.96 20.92 -3.37
CA ALA A 296 -1.76 21.72 -2.45
C ALA A 296 -1.43 21.46 -0.96
N ASN A 297 -0.76 20.36 -0.64
CA ASN A 297 -0.36 20.01 0.74
C ASN A 297 1.12 20.32 1.05
N VAL A 298 1.92 20.68 0.04
CA VAL A 298 3.34 21.01 0.24
C VAL A 298 3.51 22.21 1.17
N ASP A 299 2.63 23.19 1.06
CA ASP A 299 2.65 24.44 1.84
C ASP A 299 2.13 24.28 3.28
N ASN A 300 1.54 23.14 3.62
CA ASN A 300 1.02 22.89 4.97
C ASN A 300 2.13 22.71 6.02
N ASN A 301 3.38 22.59 5.60
CA ASN A 301 4.52 22.38 6.47
C ASN A 301 5.75 23.15 5.95
N ASP A 302 6.18 24.18 6.72
CA ASP A 302 7.32 25.03 6.35
C ASP A 302 8.62 24.25 6.08
N PHE A 303 8.84 23.17 6.83
CA PHE A 303 10.00 22.30 6.60
C PHE A 303 9.89 21.63 5.24
N HIS A 304 8.73 21.05 4.92
CA HIS A 304 8.52 20.33 3.66
C HIS A 304 8.63 21.30 2.48
N ARG A 305 8.09 22.49 2.60
CA ARG A 305 8.22 23.53 1.59
C ARG A 305 9.70 23.88 1.30
N LYS A 306 10.49 24.12 2.35
CA LYS A 306 11.93 24.40 2.21
C LYS A 306 12.69 23.24 1.58
N TRP A 307 12.39 22.02 2.00
CA TRP A 307 12.99 20.82 1.42
C TRP A 307 12.61 20.70 -0.06
N TRP A 308 11.33 20.89 -0.40
CA TRP A 308 10.79 20.83 -1.75
C TRP A 308 11.42 21.86 -2.69
N ASP A 309 11.66 23.06 -2.20
CA ASP A 309 12.32 24.12 -2.97
C ASP A 309 13.80 23.80 -3.23
N ALA A 310 14.47 23.13 -2.31
CA ALA A 310 15.86 22.72 -2.42
C ALA A 310 16.08 21.44 -3.27
N HIS A 311 15.00 20.67 -3.55
CA HIS A 311 15.07 19.37 -4.26
C HIS A 311 14.17 19.37 -5.51
N PRO A 312 14.52 20.09 -6.58
CA PRO A 312 13.72 20.13 -7.81
C PRO A 312 13.54 18.76 -8.46
N GLU A 313 14.46 17.82 -8.26
CA GLU A 313 14.41 16.42 -8.72
C GLU A 313 13.28 15.61 -8.08
N ALA A 314 12.79 16.04 -6.92
CA ALA A 314 11.66 15.43 -6.23
C ALA A 314 10.30 15.83 -6.81
N ARG A 315 10.29 16.78 -7.75
CA ARG A 315 9.05 17.31 -8.34
C ARG A 315 8.48 16.37 -9.39
N PRO A 316 7.14 16.26 -9.46
CA PRO A 316 6.48 15.49 -10.53
C PRO A 316 6.86 16.03 -11.91
N VAL A 317 7.10 15.12 -12.85
CA VAL A 317 7.25 15.46 -14.27
C VAL A 317 5.86 15.48 -14.91
N LEU A 318 5.43 16.66 -15.33
CA LEU A 318 4.21 16.87 -16.13
C LEU A 318 4.65 17.04 -17.57
N ASP A 319 4.68 15.94 -18.32
CA ASP A 319 4.93 15.95 -19.77
C ASP A 319 3.70 16.48 -20.53
#